data_99740d74e8f0a1096dd23af3b57d3988
#
_entry.id   99740d74e8f0a1096dd23af3b57d3988
#
_cell.length_a   1.000
_cell.length_b   1.000
_cell.length_c   1.000
_cell.angle_alpha   90.00
_cell.angle_beta   90.00
_cell.angle_gamma   90.00
#
_symmetry.space_group_name_H-M   'P 1'
#
loop_
_entity.id
_entity.type
_entity.pdbx_description
1 polymer ?
#
loop_
_entity_poly.entity_id
_entity_poly.type
_entity_poly.pdbx_seq_one_letter_code
_entity_poly.pdbx_strand_id
1 'polypeptide(L)'
;MHLIGADKTWPLHGIDSSRQIEHLAAAGLAPHTLMQRAGLAVARLARAVSPHARHIWIACGPGNNGGDGFEAAMHLHRQGLKVSLTAIGAEHEPKDARASRLRALEAGVQISQEPPDQCDLAIDALLGLGAAIDHQRPAAATLLGWLSKMHLSDRPVLAVDLPSGLHADTGAGLPGRRSRQTHTLSLLTLKPGLFTGQGRDQAGTIWFDPLGIGGDLVPADAQLIGSDGLPSMNKAQGPHDSHKGRYGDVLVVGGTTTGITMVGAALLAARAALRAGAGRVYLSPLGSNPMSLDPTQPELMWRPVPARHPLDPAG
;
A
#
# COMPACT_ATOMS: atom_id res chain seq x y z
N MET A 1 -10.81 -5.56 -11.82
CA MET A 1 -10.36 -4.44 -10.96
C MET A 1 -11.12 -4.47 -9.65
N HIS A 2 -10.44 -4.31 -8.50
CA HIS A 2 -10.97 -4.40 -7.15
C HIS A 2 -10.55 -3.18 -6.34
N LEU A 3 -11.46 -2.60 -5.57
CA LEU A 3 -11.11 -1.64 -4.53
C LEU A 3 -10.61 -2.43 -3.32
N ILE A 4 -9.45 -2.05 -2.79
CA ILE A 4 -8.89 -2.73 -1.61
C ILE A 4 -9.48 -2.10 -0.34
N GLY A 5 -10.23 -2.92 0.39
CA GLY A 5 -10.89 -2.57 1.64
C GLY A 5 -10.44 -3.47 2.79
N ALA A 6 -11.05 -3.25 3.97
CA ALA A 6 -10.76 -4.03 5.17
C ALA A 6 -11.59 -5.34 5.27
N ASP A 7 -12.41 -5.63 4.29
CA ASP A 7 -13.36 -6.75 4.28
C ASP A 7 -12.75 -8.08 3.81
N LYS A 8 -11.71 -8.01 2.98
CA LYS A 8 -11.11 -9.17 2.31
C LYS A 8 -9.61 -9.24 2.56
N THR A 9 -9.13 -10.47 2.78
CA THR A 9 -7.70 -10.82 2.87
C THR A 9 -7.11 -10.92 1.46
N TRP A 10 -5.92 -10.31 1.27
CA TRP A 10 -5.23 -10.27 -0.01
C TRP A 10 -3.79 -10.74 0.11
N PRO A 11 -3.27 -11.53 -0.85
CA PRO A 11 -1.85 -11.86 -0.92
C PRO A 11 -1.04 -10.62 -1.28
N LEU A 12 0.13 -10.48 -0.65
CA LEU A 12 1.10 -9.44 -0.92
C LEU A 12 2.39 -10.05 -1.46
N HIS A 13 2.93 -9.42 -2.51
CA HIS A 13 4.15 -9.86 -3.17
C HIS A 13 5.16 -8.72 -3.22
N GLY A 14 6.35 -8.97 -2.72
CA GLY A 14 7.48 -8.05 -2.78
C GLY A 14 8.04 -7.92 -4.20
N ILE A 15 9.16 -7.21 -4.34
CA ILE A 15 9.78 -6.92 -5.64
C ILE A 15 10.12 -8.23 -6.39
N ASP A 16 10.77 -9.17 -5.72
CA ASP A 16 11.28 -10.38 -6.40
C ASP A 16 10.16 -11.32 -6.82
N SER A 17 9.20 -11.58 -5.94
CA SER A 17 8.04 -12.41 -6.24
C SER A 17 7.13 -11.76 -7.30
N SER A 18 6.96 -10.44 -7.27
CA SER A 18 6.22 -9.70 -8.31
C SER A 18 6.88 -9.83 -9.68
N ARG A 19 8.21 -9.70 -9.77
CA ARG A 19 8.96 -9.91 -11.03
C ARG A 19 8.84 -11.34 -11.54
N GLN A 20 8.90 -12.31 -10.62
CA GLN A 20 8.71 -13.71 -10.98
C GLN A 20 7.30 -13.97 -11.53
N ILE A 21 6.27 -13.42 -10.90
CA ILE A 21 4.88 -13.49 -11.36
C ILE A 21 4.73 -12.84 -12.74
N GLU A 22 5.31 -11.65 -12.94
CA GLU A 22 5.29 -10.96 -14.24
C GLU A 22 5.91 -11.83 -15.34
N HIS A 23 7.07 -12.43 -15.08
CA HIS A 23 7.73 -13.32 -16.02
C HIS A 23 6.89 -14.56 -16.36
N LEU A 24 6.34 -15.24 -15.35
CA LEU A 24 5.49 -16.41 -15.54
C LEU A 24 4.19 -16.07 -16.29
N ALA A 25 3.56 -14.96 -15.95
CA ALA A 25 2.35 -14.48 -16.62
C ALA A 25 2.62 -14.12 -18.09
N ALA A 26 3.74 -13.45 -18.37
CA ALA A 26 4.13 -13.10 -19.73
C ALA A 26 4.41 -14.32 -20.62
N ALA A 27 4.99 -15.40 -20.06
CA ALA A 27 5.33 -16.61 -20.80
C ALA A 27 4.09 -17.30 -21.42
N GLY A 28 2.90 -17.14 -20.83
CA GLY A 28 1.64 -17.70 -21.32
C GLY A 28 0.86 -16.77 -22.27
N LEU A 29 1.39 -15.60 -22.61
CA LEU A 29 0.69 -14.56 -23.37
C LEU A 29 1.46 -14.17 -24.64
N ALA A 30 0.75 -13.61 -25.61
CA ALA A 30 1.40 -12.92 -26.72
C ALA A 30 2.22 -11.72 -26.20
N PRO A 31 3.36 -11.41 -26.85
CA PRO A 31 4.18 -10.25 -26.47
C PRO A 31 3.35 -8.99 -26.29
N HIS A 32 3.73 -8.11 -25.35
CA HIS A 32 3.09 -6.83 -25.07
C HIS A 32 1.67 -6.91 -24.48
N THR A 33 1.09 -8.11 -24.30
CA THR A 33 -0.31 -8.25 -23.82
C THR A 33 -0.52 -7.71 -22.40
N LEU A 34 0.41 -7.97 -21.48
CA LEU A 34 0.28 -7.47 -20.08
C LEU A 34 0.26 -5.94 -20.04
N MET A 35 1.15 -5.29 -20.76
CA MET A 35 1.23 -3.82 -20.82
C MET A 35 -0.02 -3.20 -21.48
N GLN A 36 -0.56 -3.82 -22.53
CA GLN A 36 -1.83 -3.39 -23.13
C GLN A 36 -2.99 -3.47 -22.13
N ARG A 37 -3.06 -4.57 -21.34
CA ARG A 37 -4.08 -4.73 -20.29
C ARG A 37 -3.88 -3.71 -19.17
N ALA A 38 -2.64 -3.46 -18.77
CA ALA A 38 -2.29 -2.47 -17.74
C ALA A 38 -2.73 -1.07 -18.15
N GLY A 39 -2.34 -0.58 -19.33
CA GLY A 39 -2.73 0.73 -19.83
C GLY A 39 -4.25 0.88 -20.00
N LEU A 40 -4.95 -0.18 -20.44
CA LEU A 40 -6.41 -0.16 -20.50
C LEU A 40 -7.03 -0.08 -19.09
N ALA A 41 -6.48 -0.78 -18.10
CA ALA A 41 -6.94 -0.72 -16.71
C ALA A 41 -6.73 0.68 -16.13
N VAL A 42 -5.56 1.31 -16.38
CA VAL A 42 -5.27 2.69 -16.00
C VAL A 42 -6.28 3.66 -16.61
N ALA A 43 -6.53 3.56 -17.92
CA ALA A 43 -7.49 4.43 -18.60
C ALA A 43 -8.92 4.27 -18.06
N ARG A 44 -9.35 3.04 -17.76
CA ARG A 44 -10.67 2.76 -17.15
C ARG A 44 -10.78 3.37 -15.76
N LEU A 45 -9.76 3.21 -14.92
CA LEU A 45 -9.78 3.78 -13.57
C LEU A 45 -9.73 5.30 -13.62
N ALA A 46 -8.92 5.90 -14.48
CA ALA A 46 -8.87 7.35 -14.68
C ALA A 46 -10.26 7.93 -14.96
N ARG A 47 -11.04 7.26 -15.82
CA ARG A 47 -12.43 7.65 -16.11
C ARG A 47 -13.37 7.43 -14.92
N ALA A 48 -13.15 6.41 -14.12
CA ALA A 48 -13.99 6.10 -12.96
C ALA A 48 -13.78 7.10 -11.82
N VAL A 49 -12.52 7.47 -11.53
CA VAL A 49 -12.19 8.39 -10.42
C VAL A 49 -12.40 9.86 -10.80
N SER A 50 -12.38 10.18 -12.10
CA SER A 50 -12.59 11.54 -12.61
C SER A 50 -13.52 11.53 -13.83
N PRO A 51 -14.82 11.22 -13.65
CA PRO A 51 -15.76 11.02 -14.77
C PRO A 51 -16.00 12.28 -15.60
N HIS A 52 -15.80 13.47 -15.02
CA HIS A 52 -15.96 14.75 -15.67
C HIS A 52 -14.67 15.34 -16.23
N ALA A 53 -13.53 14.65 -16.06
CA ALA A 53 -12.26 15.11 -16.61
C ALA A 53 -12.32 15.21 -18.12
N ARG A 54 -11.86 16.34 -18.64
CA ARG A 54 -11.71 16.61 -20.07
C ARG A 54 -10.26 16.72 -20.49
N HIS A 55 -9.39 17.11 -19.59
CA HIS A 55 -7.96 17.26 -19.79
C HIS A 55 -7.18 16.45 -18.76
N ILE A 56 -6.42 15.47 -19.23
CA ILE A 56 -5.61 14.56 -18.39
C ILE A 56 -4.13 14.77 -18.70
N TRP A 57 -3.32 14.94 -17.66
CA TRP A 57 -1.88 14.96 -17.79
C TRP A 57 -1.31 13.59 -17.39
N ILE A 58 -0.48 13.01 -18.25
CA ILE A 58 0.20 11.73 -18.00
C ILE A 58 1.71 11.98 -18.04
N ALA A 59 2.41 11.67 -16.96
CA ALA A 59 3.87 11.71 -16.92
C ALA A 59 4.42 10.30 -16.99
N CYS A 60 5.15 9.98 -18.05
CA CYS A 60 5.74 8.68 -18.32
C CYS A 60 7.22 8.68 -17.98
N GLY A 61 7.63 7.66 -17.20
CA GLY A 61 9.04 7.39 -16.92
C GLY A 61 9.71 6.55 -18.00
N PRO A 62 11.01 6.25 -17.81
CA PRO A 62 11.82 5.57 -18.81
C PRO A 62 11.64 4.03 -18.86
N GLY A 63 10.86 3.45 -17.95
CA GLY A 63 10.66 2.01 -17.78
C GLY A 63 9.29 1.50 -18.22
N ASN A 64 8.95 0.26 -17.81
CA ASN A 64 7.68 -0.37 -18.11
C ASN A 64 6.47 0.42 -17.57
N ASN A 65 6.61 1.05 -16.39
CA ASN A 65 5.55 1.91 -15.84
C ASN A 65 5.18 3.07 -16.79
N GLY A 66 6.21 3.68 -17.43
CA GLY A 66 5.99 4.65 -18.51
C GLY A 66 5.28 4.05 -19.71
N GLY A 67 5.58 2.78 -20.04
CA GLY A 67 4.87 2.01 -21.07
C GLY A 67 3.38 1.88 -20.80
N ASP A 68 3.00 1.56 -19.56
CA ASP A 68 1.60 1.53 -19.14
C ASP A 68 0.94 2.90 -19.28
N GLY A 69 1.68 3.98 -18.96
CA GLY A 69 1.25 5.36 -19.17
C GLY A 69 1.02 5.71 -20.63
N PHE A 70 1.88 5.27 -21.55
CA PHE A 70 1.69 5.47 -23.00
C PHE A 70 0.45 4.74 -23.52
N GLU A 71 0.23 3.48 -23.11
CA GLU A 71 -0.99 2.74 -23.47
C GLU A 71 -2.24 3.43 -22.93
N ALA A 72 -2.21 3.89 -21.68
CA ALA A 72 -3.32 4.65 -21.11
C ALA A 72 -3.59 5.94 -21.87
N ALA A 73 -2.54 6.67 -22.28
CA ALA A 73 -2.65 7.89 -23.08
C ALA A 73 -3.37 7.63 -24.42
N MET A 74 -2.98 6.56 -25.12
CA MET A 74 -3.64 6.13 -26.36
C MET A 74 -5.13 5.87 -26.15
N HIS A 75 -5.49 5.11 -25.11
CA HIS A 75 -6.88 4.77 -24.82
C HIS A 75 -7.72 6.02 -24.49
N LEU A 76 -7.19 6.92 -23.65
CA LEU A 76 -7.89 8.15 -23.27
C LEU A 76 -8.02 9.12 -24.43
N HIS A 77 -6.99 9.26 -25.26
CA HIS A 77 -7.02 10.08 -26.47
C HIS A 77 -8.07 9.58 -27.47
N ARG A 78 -8.13 8.26 -27.72
CA ARG A 78 -9.15 7.64 -28.59
C ARG A 78 -10.58 7.80 -28.07
N GLN A 79 -10.76 8.05 -26.77
CA GLN A 79 -12.05 8.39 -26.16
C GLN A 79 -12.41 9.88 -26.30
N GLY A 80 -11.60 10.68 -27.01
CA GLY A 80 -11.85 12.09 -27.25
C GLY A 80 -11.41 13.03 -26.12
N LEU A 81 -10.61 12.56 -25.16
CA LEU A 81 -10.08 13.39 -24.09
C LEU A 81 -8.83 14.15 -24.58
N LYS A 82 -8.66 15.37 -24.07
CA LYS A 82 -7.40 16.08 -24.22
C LYS A 82 -6.35 15.42 -23.32
N VAL A 83 -5.30 14.88 -23.93
CA VAL A 83 -4.18 14.25 -23.22
C VAL A 83 -2.94 15.11 -23.42
N SER A 84 -2.37 15.61 -22.32
CA SER A 84 -1.01 16.17 -22.29
C SER A 84 -0.09 15.08 -21.76
N LEU A 85 0.83 14.61 -22.60
CA LEU A 85 1.76 13.57 -22.22
C LEU A 85 3.17 14.15 -22.15
N THR A 86 3.83 13.94 -20.98
CA THR A 86 5.26 14.24 -20.80
C THR A 86 6.02 12.95 -20.58
N ALA A 87 7.22 12.84 -21.13
CA ALA A 87 8.00 11.62 -21.02
C ALA A 87 9.47 11.91 -20.71
N ILE A 88 10.03 11.12 -19.78
CA ILE A 88 11.47 11.08 -19.52
C ILE A 88 12.07 10.01 -20.43
N GLY A 89 12.99 10.40 -21.31
CA GLY A 89 13.68 9.48 -22.20
C GLY A 89 14.57 8.50 -21.43
N ALA A 90 14.79 7.33 -22.02
CA ALA A 90 15.71 6.32 -21.57
C ALA A 90 16.79 6.05 -22.62
N GLU A 91 18.02 5.85 -22.17
CA GLU A 91 19.10 5.37 -23.02
C GLU A 91 18.82 3.94 -23.54
N HIS A 92 18.19 3.12 -22.69
CA HIS A 92 17.76 1.76 -22.97
C HIS A 92 16.27 1.62 -22.61
N GLU A 93 15.40 1.91 -23.58
CA GLU A 93 13.95 1.76 -23.39
C GLU A 93 13.54 0.29 -23.50
N PRO A 94 12.76 -0.27 -22.54
CA PRO A 94 12.23 -1.62 -22.65
C PRO A 94 11.41 -1.82 -23.92
N LYS A 95 11.47 -3.02 -24.52
CA LYS A 95 10.81 -3.32 -25.79
C LYS A 95 9.30 -3.01 -25.77
N ASP A 96 8.62 -3.41 -24.70
CA ASP A 96 7.18 -3.23 -24.56
C ASP A 96 6.84 -1.74 -24.32
N ALA A 97 7.63 -1.01 -23.52
CA ALA A 97 7.46 0.44 -23.34
C ALA A 97 7.63 1.20 -24.66
N ARG A 98 8.63 0.82 -25.46
CA ARG A 98 8.84 1.38 -26.79
C ARG A 98 7.65 1.10 -27.72
N ALA A 99 7.14 -0.14 -27.72
CA ALA A 99 5.96 -0.48 -28.52
C ALA A 99 4.74 0.36 -28.12
N SER A 100 4.50 0.52 -26.82
CA SER A 100 3.42 1.38 -26.28
C SER A 100 3.58 2.84 -26.70
N ARG A 101 4.80 3.38 -26.63
CA ARG A 101 5.09 4.75 -27.06
C ARG A 101 4.78 4.94 -28.54
N LEU A 102 5.21 4.03 -29.40
CA LEU A 102 4.94 4.09 -30.84
C LEU A 102 3.43 4.05 -31.12
N ARG A 103 2.70 3.14 -30.47
CA ARG A 103 1.24 3.04 -30.60
C ARG A 103 0.52 4.31 -30.15
N ALA A 104 0.99 4.97 -29.09
CA ALA A 104 0.43 6.24 -28.64
C ALA A 104 0.65 7.35 -29.68
N LEU A 105 1.86 7.44 -30.25
CA LEU A 105 2.18 8.40 -31.33
C LEU A 105 1.36 8.14 -32.60
N GLU A 106 1.24 6.90 -33.03
CA GLU A 106 0.40 6.49 -34.17
C GLU A 106 -1.08 6.82 -33.96
N ALA A 107 -1.55 6.80 -32.71
CA ALA A 107 -2.91 7.20 -32.37
C ALA A 107 -3.11 8.73 -32.34
N GLY A 108 -2.05 9.52 -32.52
CA GLY A 108 -2.10 10.98 -32.54
C GLY A 108 -1.78 11.65 -31.18
N VAL A 109 -1.36 10.90 -30.16
CA VAL A 109 -0.92 11.49 -28.89
C VAL A 109 0.40 12.23 -29.11
N GLN A 110 0.47 13.49 -28.66
CA GLN A 110 1.67 14.29 -28.75
C GLN A 110 2.43 14.30 -27.43
N ILE A 111 3.76 14.13 -27.49
CA ILE A 111 4.64 14.22 -26.32
C ILE A 111 5.10 15.69 -26.20
N SER A 112 4.80 16.29 -25.06
CA SER A 112 5.26 17.62 -24.67
C SER A 112 6.50 17.54 -23.79
N GLN A 113 7.35 18.56 -23.88
CA GLN A 113 8.53 18.63 -22.99
C GLN A 113 8.16 19.08 -21.58
N GLU A 114 7.13 19.92 -21.45
CA GLU A 114 6.71 20.51 -20.20
C GLU A 114 5.29 20.07 -19.81
N PRO A 115 5.05 19.91 -18.49
CA PRO A 115 3.73 19.64 -17.97
C PRO A 115 2.74 20.80 -18.27
N PRO A 116 1.46 20.51 -18.47
CA PRO A 116 0.45 21.56 -18.67
C PRO A 116 0.28 22.38 -17.37
N ASP A 117 -0.11 23.64 -17.53
CA ASP A 117 -0.41 24.51 -16.37
C ASP A 117 -1.63 24.03 -15.60
N GLN A 118 -2.62 23.48 -16.31
CA GLN A 118 -3.85 22.96 -15.73
C GLN A 118 -4.23 21.63 -16.35
N CYS A 119 -4.78 20.74 -15.51
CA CYS A 119 -5.44 19.52 -15.94
C CYS A 119 -6.45 19.11 -14.87
N ASP A 120 -7.41 18.25 -15.23
CA ASP A 120 -8.46 17.79 -14.32
C ASP A 120 -8.00 16.56 -13.53
N LEU A 121 -7.09 15.75 -14.08
CA LEU A 121 -6.48 14.57 -13.47
C LEU A 121 -5.02 14.49 -13.90
N ALA A 122 -4.14 14.13 -12.97
CA ALA A 122 -2.76 13.76 -13.29
C ALA A 122 -2.56 12.25 -13.12
N ILE A 123 -1.81 11.62 -14.04
CA ILE A 123 -1.42 10.20 -13.97
C ILE A 123 0.09 10.12 -13.78
N ASP A 124 0.49 9.55 -12.64
CA ASP A 124 1.88 9.27 -12.30
C ASP A 124 2.26 7.87 -12.82
N ALA A 125 2.88 7.83 -13.98
CA ALA A 125 3.47 6.66 -14.61
C ALA A 125 5.00 6.78 -14.70
N LEU A 126 5.64 7.48 -13.74
CA LEU A 126 7.07 7.77 -13.80
C LEU A 126 7.91 6.58 -13.34
N LEU A 127 7.66 6.06 -12.14
CA LEU A 127 8.42 4.96 -11.55
C LEU A 127 7.48 3.88 -11.01
N GLY A 128 7.82 2.63 -11.26
CA GLY A 128 7.11 1.47 -10.73
C GLY A 128 8.02 0.60 -9.86
N LEU A 129 7.81 -0.69 -9.91
CA LEU A 129 8.46 -1.70 -9.10
C LEU A 129 10.00 -1.61 -9.13
N GLY A 130 10.61 -1.40 -7.96
CA GLY A 130 12.07 -1.45 -7.78
C GLY A 130 12.85 -0.24 -8.31
N ALA A 131 12.19 0.84 -8.70
CA ALA A 131 12.86 2.04 -9.16
C ALA A 131 13.11 3.01 -8.00
N ALA A 132 14.36 3.08 -7.54
CA ALA A 132 14.81 4.15 -6.66
C ALA A 132 15.15 5.41 -7.47
N ILE A 133 14.88 6.59 -6.91
CA ILE A 133 15.32 7.84 -7.52
C ILE A 133 16.81 8.00 -7.27
N ASP A 134 17.59 7.89 -8.34
CA ASP A 134 19.01 8.22 -8.31
C ASP A 134 19.18 9.72 -8.53
N HIS A 135 19.42 10.44 -7.45
CA HIS A 135 19.58 11.89 -7.44
C HIS A 135 20.77 12.40 -8.27
N GLN A 136 21.69 11.51 -8.65
CA GLN A 136 22.85 11.87 -9.50
C GLN A 136 22.49 11.90 -10.99
N ARG A 137 21.38 11.32 -11.38
CA ARG A 137 20.93 11.32 -12.78
C ARG A 137 20.32 12.67 -13.16
N PRO A 138 20.66 13.23 -14.33
CA PRO A 138 20.08 14.51 -14.80
C PRO A 138 18.55 14.52 -14.82
N ALA A 139 17.94 13.40 -15.13
CA ALA A 139 16.47 13.25 -15.16
C ALA A 139 15.81 13.31 -13.77
N ALA A 140 16.55 13.14 -12.67
CA ALA A 140 15.98 13.14 -11.32
C ALA A 140 15.31 14.48 -10.96
N ALA A 141 15.93 15.60 -11.31
CA ALA A 141 15.38 16.93 -11.05
C ALA A 141 14.05 17.14 -11.80
N THR A 142 13.97 16.74 -13.07
CA THR A 142 12.73 16.79 -13.87
C THR A 142 11.65 15.91 -13.25
N LEU A 143 11.98 14.68 -12.87
CA LEU A 143 11.06 13.74 -12.25
C LEU A 143 10.48 14.31 -10.95
N LEU A 144 11.35 14.80 -10.05
CA LEU A 144 10.92 15.40 -8.78
C LEU A 144 10.08 16.66 -8.99
N GLY A 145 10.44 17.49 -9.98
CA GLY A 145 9.65 18.67 -10.36
C GLY A 145 8.25 18.31 -10.83
N TRP A 146 8.12 17.28 -11.67
CA TRP A 146 6.82 16.80 -12.14
C TRP A 146 5.98 16.18 -11.02
N LEU A 147 6.58 15.36 -10.15
CA LEU A 147 5.89 14.84 -8.96
C LEU A 147 5.42 15.97 -8.04
N SER A 148 6.26 16.97 -7.78
CA SER A 148 5.88 18.12 -6.98
C SER A 148 4.70 18.86 -7.62
N LYS A 149 4.73 19.13 -8.92
CA LYS A 149 3.63 19.78 -9.66
C LYS A 149 2.33 18.99 -9.58
N MET A 150 2.38 17.64 -9.66
CA MET A 150 1.20 16.77 -9.51
C MET A 150 0.57 16.91 -8.14
N HIS A 151 1.37 16.91 -7.08
CA HIS A 151 0.89 16.83 -5.70
C HIS A 151 0.64 18.18 -5.01
N LEU A 152 1.11 19.28 -5.58
CA LEU A 152 0.85 20.63 -5.05
C LEU A 152 -0.57 21.12 -5.34
N SER A 153 -1.24 20.55 -6.32
CA SER A 153 -2.63 20.91 -6.68
C SER A 153 -3.64 20.02 -5.96
N ASP A 154 -4.86 20.52 -5.77
CA ASP A 154 -5.97 19.76 -5.16
C ASP A 154 -6.67 18.82 -6.17
N ARG A 155 -6.08 18.62 -7.36
CA ARG A 155 -6.61 17.70 -8.38
C ARG A 155 -6.36 16.23 -7.98
N PRO A 156 -7.18 15.29 -8.47
CA PRO A 156 -6.91 13.88 -8.33
C PRO A 156 -5.58 13.47 -9.00
N VAL A 157 -4.86 12.56 -8.36
CA VAL A 157 -3.65 11.94 -8.89
C VAL A 157 -3.86 10.42 -8.91
N LEU A 158 -3.64 9.79 -10.06
CA LEU A 158 -3.66 8.34 -10.22
C LEU A 158 -2.23 7.84 -10.43
N ALA A 159 -1.70 7.11 -9.44
CA ALA A 159 -0.42 6.43 -9.56
C ALA A 159 -0.59 5.06 -10.23
N VAL A 160 0.28 4.78 -11.18
CA VAL A 160 0.34 3.49 -11.89
C VAL A 160 1.27 2.55 -11.16
N ASP A 161 0.75 1.43 -10.74
CA ASP A 161 1.39 0.36 -9.97
C ASP A 161 1.79 0.76 -8.54
N LEU A 162 2.56 1.80 -8.38
CA LEU A 162 3.04 2.39 -7.12
C LEU A 162 3.15 3.91 -7.26
N PRO A 163 2.90 4.70 -6.21
CA PRO A 163 3.32 6.10 -6.21
C PRO A 163 4.82 6.19 -6.46
N SER A 164 5.22 7.02 -7.43
CA SER A 164 6.65 7.16 -7.77
C SER A 164 7.49 7.57 -6.58
N GLY A 165 8.56 6.82 -6.34
CA GLY A 165 9.46 6.99 -5.21
C GLY A 165 9.04 6.27 -3.93
N LEU A 166 7.95 5.49 -3.95
CA LEU A 166 7.58 4.59 -2.87
C LEU A 166 8.28 3.23 -3.06
N HIS A 167 8.97 2.75 -2.03
CA HIS A 167 9.61 1.43 -2.07
C HIS A 167 8.58 0.31 -1.88
N ALA A 168 8.53 -0.61 -2.83
CA ALA A 168 7.49 -1.63 -2.92
C ALA A 168 7.42 -2.60 -1.72
N ASP A 169 8.55 -2.91 -1.08
CA ASP A 169 8.59 -3.84 0.06
C ASP A 169 8.39 -3.12 1.40
N THR A 170 9.02 -1.97 1.59
CA THR A 170 9.12 -1.32 2.91
C THR A 170 8.13 -0.18 3.11
N GLY A 171 7.60 0.40 2.04
CA GLY A 171 6.79 1.61 2.12
C GLY A 171 7.59 2.87 2.47
N ALA A 172 8.92 2.83 2.37
CA ALA A 172 9.72 4.03 2.45
C ALA A 172 9.45 4.90 1.22
N GLY A 173 9.09 6.14 1.43
CA GLY A 173 8.67 7.06 0.37
C GLY A 173 9.46 8.36 0.38
N LEU A 174 9.22 9.18 -0.66
CA LEU A 174 9.78 10.51 -0.74
C LEU A 174 9.11 11.43 0.28
N PRO A 175 9.87 12.30 0.96
CA PRO A 175 9.29 13.35 1.77
C PRO A 175 8.54 14.36 0.89
N GLY A 176 7.49 14.94 1.41
CA GLY A 176 6.75 16.00 0.74
C GLY A 176 5.24 15.87 0.85
N ARG A 177 4.55 16.90 0.37
CA ARG A 177 3.09 16.94 0.33
C ARG A 177 2.58 15.98 -0.74
N ARG A 178 1.51 15.26 -0.42
CA ARG A 178 0.74 14.46 -1.37
C ARG A 178 -0.64 15.07 -1.60
N SER A 179 -1.20 14.88 -2.79
CA SER A 179 -2.58 15.26 -3.06
C SER A 179 -3.51 14.48 -2.14
N ARG A 180 -4.55 15.15 -1.62
CA ARG A 180 -5.58 14.49 -0.78
C ARG A 180 -6.45 13.51 -1.57
N GLN A 181 -6.46 13.63 -2.90
CA GLN A 181 -7.22 12.77 -3.81
C GLN A 181 -6.28 11.86 -4.59
N THR A 182 -5.39 11.14 -3.87
CA THR A 182 -4.50 10.16 -4.49
C THR A 182 -5.20 8.81 -4.61
N HIS A 183 -5.09 8.21 -5.78
CA HIS A 183 -5.47 6.83 -6.08
C HIS A 183 -4.25 6.09 -6.59
N THR A 184 -4.13 4.82 -6.25
CA THR A 184 -3.09 3.94 -6.80
C THR A 184 -3.74 2.72 -7.41
N LEU A 185 -3.40 2.41 -8.67
CA LEU A 185 -3.77 1.16 -9.32
C LEU A 185 -2.60 0.19 -9.27
N SER A 186 -2.60 -0.72 -8.32
CA SER A 186 -1.61 -1.80 -8.27
C SER A 186 -1.94 -2.84 -9.34
N LEU A 187 -0.94 -3.19 -10.13
CA LEU A 187 -1.08 -4.05 -11.30
C LEU A 187 -0.46 -5.42 -11.02
N LEU A 188 -1.12 -6.48 -11.46
CA LEU A 188 -0.71 -7.89 -11.38
C LEU A 188 -0.56 -8.44 -9.96
N THR A 189 0.07 -7.69 -9.04
CA THR A 189 0.26 -8.04 -7.63
C THR A 189 -0.01 -6.84 -6.73
N LEU A 190 -0.35 -7.09 -5.46
CA LEU A 190 -0.36 -6.06 -4.40
C LEU A 190 0.99 -6.09 -3.68
N LYS A 191 1.59 -4.92 -3.47
CA LYS A 191 2.92 -4.78 -2.86
C LYS A 191 2.81 -4.41 -1.38
N PRO A 192 3.64 -5.00 -0.48
CA PRO A 192 3.62 -4.69 0.95
C PRO A 192 3.80 -3.20 1.25
N GLY A 193 4.64 -2.53 0.46
CA GLY A 193 4.95 -1.10 0.64
C GLY A 193 3.76 -0.16 0.49
N LEU A 194 2.67 -0.59 -0.16
CA LEU A 194 1.42 0.18 -0.22
C LEU A 194 0.73 0.29 1.15
N PHE A 195 0.99 -0.65 2.06
CA PHE A 195 0.29 -0.81 3.34
C PHE A 195 1.18 -0.58 4.55
N THR A 196 2.48 -0.42 4.34
CA THR A 196 3.50 -0.26 5.39
C THR A 196 4.21 1.09 5.27
N GLY A 197 4.91 1.49 6.32
CA GLY A 197 5.68 2.73 6.34
C GLY A 197 4.85 3.96 5.96
N GLN A 198 5.34 4.73 5.00
CA GLN A 198 4.64 5.90 4.45
C GLN A 198 3.65 5.54 3.33
N GLY A 199 3.63 4.27 2.90
CA GLY A 199 2.81 3.83 1.77
C GLY A 199 1.34 4.11 1.97
N ARG A 200 0.84 3.89 3.17
CA ARG A 200 -0.56 4.12 3.50
C ARG A 200 -1.01 5.57 3.34
N ASP A 201 -0.11 6.52 3.63
CA ASP A 201 -0.38 7.95 3.46
C ASP A 201 -0.18 8.40 2.00
N GLN A 202 0.75 7.75 1.28
CA GLN A 202 1.12 8.16 -0.08
C GLN A 202 0.27 7.49 -1.17
N ALA A 203 -0.16 6.24 -0.96
CA ALA A 203 -0.94 5.51 -1.96
C ALA A 203 -2.41 5.96 -2.07
N GLY A 204 -2.94 6.57 -1.03
CA GLY A 204 -4.35 7.00 -1.00
C GLY A 204 -5.32 5.83 -1.13
N THR A 205 -6.29 5.94 -2.03
CA THR A 205 -7.23 4.86 -2.32
C THR A 205 -6.60 3.83 -3.24
N ILE A 206 -6.47 2.58 -2.77
CA ILE A 206 -5.78 1.52 -3.50
C ILE A 206 -6.77 0.67 -4.28
N TRP A 207 -6.50 0.53 -5.57
CA TRP A 207 -7.17 -0.35 -6.50
C TRP A 207 -6.22 -1.44 -6.96
N PHE A 208 -6.75 -2.60 -7.30
CA PHE A 208 -5.97 -3.74 -7.77
C PHE A 208 -6.57 -4.32 -9.05
N ASP A 209 -5.73 -4.56 -10.06
CA ASP A 209 -6.11 -5.29 -11.26
C ASP A 209 -5.13 -6.45 -11.52
N PRO A 210 -5.59 -7.71 -11.50
CA PRO A 210 -4.75 -8.86 -11.76
C PRO A 210 -4.42 -9.04 -13.25
N LEU A 211 -4.80 -8.11 -14.11
CA LEU A 211 -4.57 -8.12 -15.57
C LEU A 211 -5.09 -9.40 -16.28
N GLY A 212 -6.13 -10.03 -15.71
CA GLY A 212 -6.69 -11.28 -16.22
C GLY A 212 -5.79 -12.49 -16.00
N ILE A 213 -4.81 -12.39 -15.11
CA ILE A 213 -4.01 -13.51 -14.62
C ILE A 213 -4.71 -14.07 -13.39
N GLY A 214 -4.97 -15.36 -13.41
CA GLY A 214 -5.59 -16.09 -12.29
C GLY A 214 -4.63 -17.08 -11.67
N GLY A 215 -4.93 -17.45 -10.41
CA GLY A 215 -4.18 -18.47 -9.67
C GLY A 215 -2.94 -17.91 -8.93
N ASP A 216 -2.49 -18.73 -7.97
CA ASP A 216 -1.30 -18.43 -7.16
C ASP A 216 -0.05 -18.94 -7.88
N LEU A 217 0.51 -18.12 -8.78
CA LEU A 217 1.69 -18.48 -9.56
C LEU A 217 2.96 -18.62 -8.69
N VAL A 218 3.02 -17.84 -7.61
CA VAL A 218 4.11 -17.82 -6.64
C VAL A 218 3.49 -17.64 -5.25
N PRO A 219 3.99 -18.33 -4.21
CA PRO A 219 3.53 -18.11 -2.84
C PRO A 219 3.63 -16.63 -2.42
N ALA A 220 2.66 -16.16 -1.65
CA ALA A 220 2.67 -14.79 -1.16
C ALA A 220 3.75 -14.61 -0.08
N ASP A 221 4.45 -13.45 -0.11
CA ASP A 221 5.46 -13.10 0.89
C ASP A 221 4.81 -12.63 2.20
N ALA A 222 3.61 -12.07 2.11
CA ALA A 222 2.81 -11.61 3.24
C ALA A 222 1.32 -11.60 2.89
N GLN A 223 0.49 -11.31 3.87
CA GLN A 223 -0.95 -11.13 3.68
C GLN A 223 -1.45 -9.82 4.28
N LEU A 224 -2.26 -9.10 3.54
CA LEU A 224 -3.10 -8.04 4.07
C LEU A 224 -4.36 -8.70 4.65
N ILE A 225 -4.45 -8.77 5.96
CA ILE A 225 -5.56 -9.46 6.64
C ILE A 225 -6.79 -8.56 6.63
N GLY A 226 -7.85 -9.06 6.01
CA GLY A 226 -9.19 -8.48 6.08
C GLY A 226 -10.03 -9.11 7.19
N SER A 227 -11.26 -8.63 7.37
CA SER A 227 -12.19 -9.19 8.37
C SER A 227 -12.58 -10.64 8.09
N ASP A 228 -12.51 -11.09 6.83
CA ASP A 228 -12.73 -12.48 6.41
C ASP A 228 -11.62 -13.44 6.91
N GLY A 229 -10.41 -12.94 7.09
CA GLY A 229 -9.27 -13.69 7.62
C GLY A 229 -9.20 -13.71 9.15
N LEU A 230 -10.05 -12.97 9.85
CA LEU A 230 -10.09 -12.97 11.29
C LEU A 230 -10.97 -14.11 11.83
N PRO A 231 -10.53 -14.83 12.87
CA PRO A 231 -11.38 -15.81 13.52
C PRO A 231 -12.65 -15.11 14.04
N SER A 232 -13.79 -15.75 13.86
CA SER A 232 -15.05 -15.24 14.42
C SER A 232 -14.94 -15.07 15.93
N MET A 233 -14.89 -13.82 16.38
CA MET A 233 -14.79 -13.45 17.81
C MET A 233 -16.17 -13.45 18.49
N ASN A 234 -17.10 -14.29 18.06
CA ASN A 234 -18.43 -14.37 18.65
C ASN A 234 -18.39 -15.00 20.06
N LYS A 235 -18.09 -14.16 21.06
CA LYS A 235 -18.24 -14.50 22.48
C LYS A 235 -19.66 -15.00 22.86
N ALA A 236 -20.66 -14.62 22.08
CA ALA A 236 -22.07 -14.91 22.36
C ALA A 236 -22.47 -16.38 22.12
N GLN A 237 -21.61 -17.22 21.56
CA GLN A 237 -21.93 -18.61 21.20
C GLN A 237 -21.29 -19.66 22.08
N GLY A 238 -20.72 -19.28 23.23
CA GLY A 238 -20.21 -20.25 24.22
C GLY A 238 -21.37 -21.00 24.90
N PRO A 239 -21.15 -22.25 25.37
CA PRO A 239 -22.15 -22.98 26.15
C PRO A 239 -22.53 -22.19 27.41
N HIS A 240 -23.81 -22.21 27.76
CA HIS A 240 -24.32 -21.49 28.94
C HIS A 240 -23.72 -22.01 30.27
N ASP A 241 -23.24 -23.25 30.30
CA ASP A 241 -22.57 -23.89 31.45
C ASP A 241 -21.07 -23.63 31.50
N SER A 242 -20.59 -22.62 30.77
CA SER A 242 -19.19 -22.27 30.74
C SER A 242 -18.76 -21.41 31.94
N HIS A 243 -17.49 -21.52 32.34
CA HIS A 243 -16.89 -20.72 33.40
C HIS A 243 -15.54 -20.12 32.93
N LYS A 244 -15.06 -19.09 33.64
CA LYS A 244 -13.85 -18.33 33.26
C LYS A 244 -12.61 -19.19 33.00
N GLY A 245 -12.43 -20.30 33.68
CA GLY A 245 -11.29 -21.23 33.51
C GLY A 245 -11.30 -21.95 32.14
N ARG A 246 -12.43 -21.97 31.42
CA ARG A 246 -12.54 -22.63 30.12
C ARG A 246 -11.97 -21.77 28.97
N TYR A 247 -11.86 -20.46 29.19
CA TYR A 247 -11.42 -19.50 28.16
C TYR A 247 -9.94 -19.12 28.31
N GLY A 248 -9.21 -19.89 29.08
CA GLY A 248 -7.76 -19.72 29.25
C GLY A 248 -7.36 -18.53 30.11
N ASP A 249 -6.08 -18.47 30.37
CA ASP A 249 -5.42 -17.45 31.19
C ASP A 249 -4.42 -16.67 30.32
N VAL A 250 -4.41 -15.35 30.44
CA VAL A 250 -3.44 -14.46 29.78
C VAL A 250 -2.64 -13.74 30.84
N LEU A 251 -1.31 -13.79 30.72
CA LEU A 251 -0.40 -13.00 31.54
C LEU A 251 0.20 -11.90 30.68
N VAL A 252 -0.01 -10.65 31.07
CA VAL A 252 0.62 -9.48 30.48
C VAL A 252 1.77 -9.04 31.39
N VAL A 253 3.00 -9.16 30.90
CA VAL A 253 4.21 -8.70 31.60
C VAL A 253 4.74 -7.47 30.86
N GLY A 254 4.83 -6.34 31.55
CA GLY A 254 5.33 -5.12 30.93
C GLY A 254 4.90 -3.86 31.65
N GLY A 255 5.46 -2.74 31.20
CA GLY A 255 5.29 -1.46 31.87
C GLY A 255 6.15 -1.36 33.13
N THR A 256 7.01 -0.35 33.19
CA THR A 256 7.80 -0.07 34.40
C THR A 256 7.04 0.88 35.31
N THR A 257 7.18 0.69 36.62
CA THR A 257 6.69 1.60 37.68
C THR A 257 7.75 2.60 38.13
N THR A 258 8.99 2.49 37.57
CA THR A 258 10.13 3.36 37.88
C THR A 258 10.57 4.13 36.64
N GLY A 259 11.02 5.39 36.80
CA GLY A 259 11.44 6.24 35.70
C GLY A 259 10.25 6.69 34.83
N ILE A 260 10.38 6.61 33.49
CA ILE A 260 9.25 6.88 32.58
C ILE A 260 8.30 5.69 32.62
N THR A 261 7.19 5.83 33.31
CA THR A 261 6.25 4.73 33.54
C THR A 261 5.46 4.41 32.27
N MET A 262 5.42 3.12 31.89
CA MET A 262 4.62 2.60 30.76
C MET A 262 3.55 1.60 31.20
N VAL A 263 3.11 1.67 32.48
CA VAL A 263 2.07 0.78 33.01
C VAL A 263 0.77 0.89 32.22
N GLY A 264 0.48 2.06 31.65
CA GLY A 264 -0.71 2.28 30.83
C GLY A 264 -0.77 1.37 29.58
N ALA A 265 0.36 1.10 28.94
CA ALA A 265 0.41 0.19 27.79
C ALA A 265 0.08 -1.25 28.18
N ALA A 266 0.64 -1.73 29.30
CA ALA A 266 0.34 -3.05 29.84
C ALA A 266 -1.11 -3.18 30.30
N LEU A 267 -1.67 -2.12 30.89
CA LEU A 267 -3.09 -2.05 31.27
C LEU A 267 -4.01 -2.14 30.05
N LEU A 268 -3.71 -1.40 28.99
CA LEU A 268 -4.47 -1.45 27.73
C LEU A 268 -4.42 -2.85 27.10
N ALA A 269 -3.25 -3.50 27.10
CA ALA A 269 -3.11 -4.87 26.60
C ALA A 269 -3.93 -5.87 27.45
N ALA A 270 -3.91 -5.73 28.76
CA ALA A 270 -4.70 -6.58 29.66
C ALA A 270 -6.22 -6.39 29.47
N ARG A 271 -6.67 -5.14 29.31
CA ARG A 271 -8.08 -4.84 28.98
C ARG A 271 -8.49 -5.40 27.63
N ALA A 272 -7.61 -5.30 26.62
CA ALA A 272 -7.85 -5.89 25.30
C ALA A 272 -7.99 -7.41 25.37
N ALA A 273 -7.13 -8.09 26.15
CA ALA A 273 -7.22 -9.55 26.35
C ALA A 273 -8.55 -9.98 26.99
N LEU A 274 -9.05 -9.26 28.00
CA LEU A 274 -10.39 -9.53 28.56
C LEU A 274 -11.49 -9.35 27.53
N ARG A 275 -11.46 -8.26 26.77
CA ARG A 275 -12.45 -8.00 25.71
C ARG A 275 -12.38 -9.02 24.59
N ALA A 276 -11.19 -9.52 24.27
CA ALA A 276 -10.98 -10.58 23.30
C ALA A 276 -11.51 -11.95 23.77
N GLY A 277 -11.84 -12.10 25.06
CA GLY A 277 -12.47 -13.32 25.56
C GLY A 277 -11.66 -14.16 26.51
N ALA A 278 -10.48 -13.71 26.92
CA ALA A 278 -9.72 -14.41 27.96
C ALA A 278 -10.55 -14.60 29.24
N GLY A 279 -10.49 -15.79 29.80
CA GLY A 279 -11.25 -16.12 31.01
C GLY A 279 -10.67 -15.46 32.26
N ARG A 280 -9.35 -15.35 32.35
CA ARG A 280 -8.61 -14.66 33.42
C ARG A 280 -7.44 -13.89 32.78
N VAL A 281 -7.22 -12.66 33.26
CA VAL A 281 -6.09 -11.85 32.80
C VAL A 281 -5.29 -11.38 34.02
N TYR A 282 -4.01 -11.70 34.00
CA TYR A 282 -3.05 -11.29 35.00
C TYR A 282 -2.18 -10.17 34.41
N LEU A 283 -1.96 -9.12 35.20
CA LEU A 283 -1.09 -8.01 34.85
C LEU A 283 0.09 -7.99 35.81
N SER A 284 1.31 -8.06 35.28
CA SER A 284 2.58 -8.02 36.01
C SER A 284 3.40 -6.81 35.53
N PRO A 285 3.23 -5.63 36.14
CA PRO A 285 4.12 -4.51 35.90
C PRO A 285 5.52 -4.82 36.42
N LEU A 286 6.55 -4.30 35.76
CA LEU A 286 7.94 -4.38 36.20
C LEU A 286 8.24 -3.25 37.21
N GLY A 287 8.90 -3.55 38.32
CA GLY A 287 9.31 -2.58 39.35
C GLY A 287 8.61 -2.72 40.69
N SER A 288 9.00 -1.90 41.67
CA SER A 288 8.75 -2.10 43.07
C SER A 288 7.45 -1.53 43.64
N ASN A 289 6.65 -0.80 42.84
CA ASN A 289 5.40 -0.21 43.32
C ASN A 289 4.24 -0.49 42.34
N PRO A 290 3.70 -1.72 42.29
CA PRO A 290 2.62 -2.08 41.39
C PRO A 290 1.31 -1.38 41.82
N MET A 291 0.54 -0.88 40.85
CA MET A 291 -0.88 -0.62 41.07
C MET A 291 -1.55 -1.95 41.51
N SER A 292 -2.49 -1.87 42.44
CA SER A 292 -3.19 -3.05 42.95
C SER A 292 -4.61 -3.23 42.40
N LEU A 293 -5.15 -2.25 41.74
CA LEU A 293 -6.52 -2.28 41.22
C LEU A 293 -6.70 -1.35 39.99
N ASP A 294 -7.39 -1.84 38.96
CA ASP A 294 -7.95 -1.02 37.93
C ASP A 294 -9.41 -0.69 38.25
N PRO A 295 -9.76 0.56 38.62
CA PRO A 295 -11.12 0.90 39.03
C PRO A 295 -12.15 0.79 37.89
N THR A 296 -11.71 0.79 36.61
CA THR A 296 -12.61 0.64 35.46
C THR A 296 -12.77 -0.80 34.99
N GLN A 297 -11.86 -1.70 35.38
CA GLN A 297 -11.93 -3.14 35.11
C GLN A 297 -11.38 -3.92 36.30
N PRO A 298 -12.14 -4.01 37.41
CA PRO A 298 -11.69 -4.62 38.65
C PRO A 298 -11.45 -6.13 38.57
N GLU A 299 -11.90 -6.77 37.50
CA GLU A 299 -11.66 -8.19 37.21
C GLU A 299 -10.22 -8.50 36.73
N LEU A 300 -9.40 -7.50 36.43
CA LEU A 300 -7.98 -7.67 36.16
C LEU A 300 -7.23 -8.07 37.45
N MET A 301 -6.48 -9.14 37.37
CA MET A 301 -5.71 -9.65 38.50
C MET A 301 -4.27 -9.16 38.43
N TRP A 302 -3.82 -8.49 39.50
CA TRP A 302 -2.45 -8.02 39.59
C TRP A 302 -1.55 -9.09 40.17
N ARG A 303 -0.47 -9.40 39.47
CA ARG A 303 0.53 -10.40 39.91
C ARG A 303 1.92 -9.74 39.89
N PRO A 304 2.47 -9.35 41.03
CA PRO A 304 3.79 -8.75 41.07
C PRO A 304 4.86 -9.74 40.60
N VAL A 305 5.84 -9.25 39.86
CA VAL A 305 7.04 -10.02 39.52
C VAL A 305 7.97 -9.98 40.76
N PRO A 306 8.50 -11.11 41.22
CA PRO A 306 9.47 -11.11 42.32
C PRO A 306 10.70 -10.28 42.00
N ALA A 307 11.24 -9.53 42.97
CA ALA A 307 12.34 -8.58 42.82
C ALA A 307 13.69 -9.18 42.33
N ARG A 308 13.76 -10.44 42.00
CA ARG A 308 14.92 -11.12 41.39
C ARG A 308 14.56 -11.93 40.15
N HIS A 309 13.53 -11.52 39.42
CA HIS A 309 13.19 -12.18 38.18
C HIS A 309 14.13 -11.70 37.04
N PRO A 310 14.58 -12.59 36.11
CA PRO A 310 15.46 -12.21 34.99
C PRO A 310 14.93 -11.08 34.08
N LEU A 311 13.63 -10.77 34.19
CA LEU A 311 12.98 -9.67 33.48
C LEU A 311 12.89 -8.38 34.31
N ASP A 312 13.44 -8.34 35.51
CA ASP A 312 13.49 -7.12 36.29
C ASP A 312 14.69 -6.28 35.86
N PRO A 313 14.48 -5.05 35.33
CA PRO A 313 15.57 -4.21 34.82
C PRO A 313 16.52 -3.71 35.95
N ALA A 314 16.21 -3.98 37.22
CA ALA A 314 17.04 -3.64 38.39
C ALA A 314 17.82 -4.86 38.96
N GLY A 315 17.77 -6.03 38.31
CA GLY A 315 18.48 -7.23 38.69
C GLY A 315 19.77 -7.47 37.92
#